data_c3ca0c5f37f3a98bd850b2e6d3a2bdf0
#
_entry.id   c3ca0c5f37f3a98bd850b2e6d3a2bdf0
#
_cell.length_a   1.000
_cell.length_b   1.000
_cell.length_c   1.000
_cell.angle_alpha   90.00
_cell.angle_beta   90.00
_cell.angle_gamma   90.00
#
_symmetry.space_group_name_H-M   'P 1'
#
loop_
_entity.id
_entity.type
_entity.pdbx_description
1 polymer ?
#
loop_
_entity_poly.entity_id
_entity_poly.type
_entity_poly.pdbx_seq_one_letter_code
_entity_poly.pdbx_strand_id
1 'polypeptide(L)'
;MLFRSVVDGISLQNRACGFVLDPTHPNCVAGGKRPFHTIIPGFILKDGQPQSAFGVMGGHVQPQGHLQTAIRMIDFGENPQAALDGPRFRVEQGLELDLEPWTPSAVRESLVARGHKLKENKDSYMDFGSGQIIWKTDNGYITGSDCRRDGGAVGF
;
A
#
# COMPACT_ATOMS: atom_id res chain seq x y z
N MET A 1 -3.87 -12.95 8.48
CA MET A 1 -3.91 -12.49 9.88
C MET A 1 -5.24 -12.93 10.48
N LEU A 2 -5.23 -13.79 11.50
CA LEU A 2 -6.45 -14.34 12.07
C LEU A 2 -6.95 -13.44 13.21
N PHE A 3 -8.14 -12.89 13.06
CA PHE A 3 -8.84 -12.25 14.17
C PHE A 3 -9.26 -13.33 15.17
N ARG A 4 -8.71 -13.30 16.37
CA ARG A 4 -8.92 -14.38 17.37
C ARG A 4 -9.95 -14.03 18.44
N SER A 5 -10.40 -12.80 18.50
CA SER A 5 -11.33 -12.35 19.54
C SER A 5 -12.61 -11.82 18.90
N VAL A 6 -13.73 -12.29 19.41
CA VAL A 6 -15.07 -11.86 19.02
C VAL A 6 -15.81 -11.42 20.29
N VAL A 7 -16.43 -10.25 20.25
CA VAL A 7 -17.29 -9.74 21.31
C VAL A 7 -18.65 -9.40 20.69
N ASP A 8 -19.71 -9.96 21.22
CA ASP A 8 -21.08 -9.76 20.73
C ASP A 8 -21.26 -10.01 19.21
N GLY A 9 -20.53 -11.02 18.68
CA GLY A 9 -20.55 -11.36 17.26
C GLY A 9 -19.65 -10.48 16.38
N ILE A 10 -18.94 -9.50 16.93
CA ILE A 10 -18.06 -8.58 16.20
C ILE A 10 -16.62 -9.05 16.34
N SER A 11 -15.95 -9.29 15.21
CA SER A 11 -14.53 -9.59 15.19
C SER A 11 -13.72 -8.36 15.58
N LEU A 12 -12.90 -8.48 16.62
CA LEU A 12 -12.01 -7.39 17.03
C LEU A 12 -10.81 -7.30 16.10
N GLN A 13 -10.49 -6.08 15.70
CA GLN A 13 -9.26 -5.83 14.95
C GLN A 13 -8.01 -6.09 15.81
N ASN A 14 -6.92 -6.46 15.15
CA ASN A 14 -5.65 -6.75 15.82
C ASN A 14 -4.68 -5.57 15.90
N ARG A 15 -5.15 -4.35 15.74
CA ARG A 15 -4.27 -3.16 15.65
C ARG A 15 -3.38 -2.94 16.88
N ALA A 16 -3.80 -3.46 18.02
CA ALA A 16 -3.00 -3.42 19.25
C ALA A 16 -1.66 -4.16 19.15
N CYS A 17 -1.48 -5.08 18.18
CA CYS A 17 -0.17 -5.70 17.93
C CYS A 17 0.89 -4.69 17.45
N GLY A 18 0.48 -3.49 17.05
CA GLY A 18 1.38 -2.40 16.69
C GLY A 18 2.00 -1.67 17.89
N PHE A 19 1.55 -1.89 19.12
CA PHE A 19 2.23 -1.36 20.29
C PHE A 19 3.60 -2.00 20.50
N VAL A 20 4.50 -1.25 21.11
CA VAL A 20 5.80 -1.75 21.56
C VAL A 20 5.82 -1.87 23.08
N LEU A 21 6.72 -2.71 23.62
CA LEU A 21 6.83 -2.93 25.07
C LEU A 21 7.92 -2.05 25.72
N ASP A 22 8.72 -1.34 24.92
CA ASP A 22 9.74 -0.43 25.41
C ASP A 22 9.08 0.81 26.05
N PRO A 23 9.23 1.04 27.36
CA PRO A 23 8.62 2.15 28.07
C PRO A 23 9.12 3.55 27.61
N THR A 24 10.26 3.61 26.95
CA THR A 24 10.81 4.87 26.41
C THR A 24 10.27 5.21 25.02
N HIS A 25 9.66 4.27 24.36
CA HIS A 25 9.16 4.45 22.99
C HIS A 25 7.79 5.19 22.99
N PRO A 26 7.58 6.19 22.11
CA PRO A 26 6.31 6.92 22.04
C PRO A 26 5.09 6.03 21.82
N ASN A 27 5.24 4.86 21.19
CA ASN A 27 4.17 3.90 20.94
C ASN A 27 4.13 2.74 21.98
N CYS A 28 4.72 2.94 23.16
CA CYS A 28 4.61 1.95 24.23
C CYS A 28 3.15 1.75 24.64
N VAL A 29 2.77 0.50 24.92
CA VAL A 29 1.44 0.14 25.38
C VAL A 29 1.10 0.85 26.70
N ALA A 30 -0.08 1.46 26.77
CA ALA A 30 -0.60 2.08 27.99
C ALA A 30 -2.13 2.12 27.95
N GLY A 31 -2.75 2.24 29.12
CA GLY A 31 -4.20 2.40 29.25
C GLY A 31 -4.68 3.69 28.57
N GLY A 32 -5.83 3.62 27.86
CA GLY A 32 -6.43 4.77 27.17
C GLY A 32 -5.69 5.27 25.94
N LYS A 33 -4.63 4.60 25.51
CA LYS A 33 -3.78 5.00 24.38
C LYS A 33 -4.17 4.28 23.10
N ARG A 34 -4.13 5.01 21.97
CA ARG A 34 -4.31 4.44 20.64
C ARG A 34 -2.97 3.92 20.10
N PRO A 35 -2.93 2.73 19.48
CA PRO A 35 -1.74 2.22 18.82
C PRO A 35 -1.42 3.03 17.57
N PHE A 36 -0.18 2.92 17.09
CA PHE A 36 0.18 3.37 15.75
C PHE A 36 -0.77 2.77 14.71
N HIS A 37 -1.32 3.63 13.87
CA HIS A 37 -2.35 3.26 12.91
C HIS A 37 -1.78 3.23 11.49
N THR A 38 -2.13 2.18 10.72
CA THR A 38 -1.59 1.98 9.36
C THR A 38 -2.61 2.25 8.25
N ILE A 39 -3.90 2.50 8.57
CA ILE A 39 -4.92 2.75 7.53
C ILE A 39 -4.74 4.16 6.99
N ILE A 40 -4.54 4.26 5.68
CA ILE A 40 -4.27 5.50 4.98
C ILE A 40 -5.19 5.55 3.75
N PRO A 41 -6.33 6.24 3.79
CA PRO A 41 -7.04 6.64 2.59
C PRO A 41 -6.27 7.77 1.90
N GLY A 42 -6.04 7.67 0.58
CA GLY A 42 -5.42 8.71 -0.22
C GLY A 42 -6.47 9.54 -0.97
N PHE A 43 -6.23 10.83 -1.08
CA PHE A 43 -7.06 11.73 -1.88
C PHE A 43 -6.17 12.74 -2.59
N ILE A 44 -6.35 12.87 -3.91
CA ILE A 44 -5.58 13.79 -4.74
C ILE A 44 -6.47 14.96 -5.12
N LEU A 45 -5.97 16.16 -4.90
CA LEU A 45 -6.55 17.40 -5.38
C LEU A 45 -5.68 17.98 -6.51
N LYS A 46 -6.30 18.50 -7.55
CA LYS A 46 -5.66 19.30 -8.59
C LYS A 46 -6.34 20.66 -8.64
N ASP A 47 -5.57 21.72 -8.45
CA ASP A 47 -6.08 23.10 -8.41
C ASP A 47 -7.25 23.29 -7.43
N GLY A 48 -7.16 22.63 -6.26
CA GLY A 48 -8.18 22.66 -5.21
C GLY A 48 -9.44 21.83 -5.52
N GLN A 49 -9.49 21.11 -6.63
CA GLN A 49 -10.63 20.27 -7.02
C GLN A 49 -10.31 18.79 -6.83
N PRO A 50 -11.30 17.97 -6.44
CA PRO A 50 -11.14 16.52 -6.35
C PRO A 50 -10.69 15.90 -7.68
N GLN A 51 -9.56 15.18 -7.65
CA GLN A 51 -9.03 14.46 -8.81
C GLN A 51 -9.11 12.95 -8.64
N SER A 52 -8.76 12.43 -7.48
CA SER A 52 -8.76 10.98 -7.26
C SER A 52 -8.97 10.63 -5.79
N ALA A 53 -9.72 9.57 -5.54
CA ALA A 53 -9.71 8.83 -4.29
C ALA A 53 -9.02 7.49 -4.55
N PHE A 54 -8.07 7.13 -3.71
CA PHE A 54 -7.34 5.86 -3.84
C PHE A 54 -6.85 5.34 -2.49
N GLY A 55 -6.49 4.10 -2.46
CA GLY A 55 -5.87 3.51 -1.29
C GLY A 55 -5.17 2.21 -1.64
N VAL A 56 -4.09 1.93 -0.93
CA VAL A 56 -3.37 0.66 -1.01
C VAL A 56 -3.37 0.06 0.39
N MET A 57 -4.17 -0.98 0.61
CA MET A 57 -4.18 -1.72 1.88
C MET A 57 -2.93 -2.59 2.00
N GLY A 58 -2.49 -2.94 3.19
CA GLY A 58 -1.32 -3.82 3.37
C GLY A 58 -0.54 -3.60 4.67
N GLY A 59 -1.10 -2.93 5.66
CA GLY A 59 -0.41 -2.69 6.93
C GLY A 59 0.77 -1.72 6.76
N HIS A 60 1.98 -2.12 7.15
CA HIS A 60 3.15 -1.25 7.14
C HIS A 60 3.65 -0.86 5.75
N VAL A 61 3.27 -1.59 4.69
CA VAL A 61 3.63 -1.24 3.30
C VAL A 61 2.78 -0.09 2.74
N GLN A 62 1.69 0.29 3.42
CA GLN A 62 0.74 1.29 2.89
C GLN A 62 1.38 2.60 2.47
N PRO A 63 2.24 3.27 3.26
CA PRO A 63 2.89 4.51 2.82
C PRO A 63 3.68 4.35 1.52
N GLN A 64 4.42 3.24 1.40
CA GLN A 64 5.23 2.94 0.23
C GLN A 64 4.36 2.60 -0.98
N GLY A 65 3.29 1.82 -0.79
CA GLY A 65 2.34 1.48 -1.87
C GLY A 65 1.58 2.71 -2.38
N HIS A 66 1.13 3.59 -1.49
CA HIS A 66 0.49 4.85 -1.86
C HIS A 66 1.42 5.74 -2.68
N LEU A 67 2.68 5.91 -2.23
CA LEU A 67 3.67 6.71 -2.93
C LEU A 67 3.94 6.17 -4.34
N GLN A 68 4.19 4.87 -4.48
CA GLN A 68 4.46 4.24 -5.76
C GLN A 68 3.28 4.40 -6.73
N THR A 69 2.06 4.19 -6.24
CA THR A 69 0.83 4.35 -7.04
C THR A 69 0.64 5.81 -7.47
N ALA A 70 0.82 6.76 -6.55
CA ALA A 70 0.68 8.19 -6.87
C ALA A 70 1.70 8.65 -7.91
N ILE A 71 2.98 8.27 -7.77
CA ILE A 71 4.04 8.60 -8.75
C ILE A 71 3.72 8.02 -10.14
N ARG A 72 3.24 6.77 -10.20
CA ARG A 72 2.86 6.17 -11.48
C ARG A 72 1.76 6.94 -12.19
N MET A 73 0.74 7.38 -11.46
CA MET A 73 -0.36 8.17 -12.05
C MET A 73 0.05 9.60 -12.39
N ILE A 74 0.78 10.27 -11.50
CA ILE A 74 1.04 11.72 -11.60
C ILE A 74 2.28 12.01 -12.45
N ASP A 75 3.39 11.33 -12.16
CA ASP A 75 4.68 11.64 -12.80
C ASP A 75 4.89 10.85 -14.10
N PHE A 76 4.39 9.61 -14.15
CA PHE A 76 4.53 8.75 -15.34
C PHE A 76 3.28 8.72 -16.21
N GLY A 77 2.16 9.32 -15.76
CA GLY A 77 0.93 9.43 -16.54
C GLY A 77 0.23 8.09 -16.80
N GLU A 78 0.51 7.07 -15.99
CA GLU A 78 -0.15 5.79 -16.12
C GLU A 78 -1.64 5.90 -15.76
N ASN A 79 -2.49 5.13 -16.45
CA ASN A 79 -3.88 5.02 -16.04
C ASN A 79 -4.02 4.25 -14.71
N PRO A 80 -5.16 4.38 -13.99
CA PRO A 80 -5.34 3.75 -12.68
C PRO A 80 -5.06 2.24 -12.65
N GLN A 81 -5.48 1.48 -13.67
CA GLN A 81 -5.25 0.05 -13.71
C GLN A 81 -3.77 -0.28 -13.91
N ALA A 82 -3.11 0.38 -14.87
CA ALA A 82 -1.67 0.19 -15.11
C ALA A 82 -0.83 0.55 -13.87
N ALA A 83 -1.20 1.64 -13.16
CA ALA A 83 -0.54 2.03 -11.93
C ALA A 83 -0.68 0.98 -10.81
N LEU A 84 -1.80 0.28 -10.76
CA LEU A 84 -2.01 -0.82 -9.80
C LEU A 84 -1.30 -2.11 -10.20
N ASP A 85 -1.31 -2.46 -11.49
CA ASP A 85 -0.72 -3.70 -12.01
C ASP A 85 0.80 -3.67 -12.04
N GLY A 86 1.39 -2.49 -11.99
CA GLY A 86 2.84 -2.33 -11.99
C GLY A 86 3.53 -3.02 -10.81
N PRO A 87 4.76 -3.54 -11.01
CA PRO A 87 5.51 -4.17 -9.95
C PRO A 87 5.81 -3.18 -8.82
N ARG A 88 5.69 -3.68 -7.60
CA ARG A 88 6.00 -2.92 -6.38
C ARG A 88 7.30 -3.38 -5.75
N PHE A 89 7.86 -2.48 -4.97
CA PHE A 89 8.95 -2.79 -4.06
C PHE A 89 8.54 -2.43 -2.63
N ARG A 90 9.23 -3.05 -1.68
CA ARG A 90 9.12 -2.73 -0.27
C ARG A 90 10.51 -2.54 0.31
N VAL A 91 10.76 -1.38 0.92
CA VAL A 91 11.97 -1.15 1.72
C VAL A 91 11.77 -1.84 3.06
N GLU A 92 12.65 -2.77 3.38
CA GLU A 92 12.65 -3.46 4.67
C GLU A 92 13.48 -2.69 5.69
N GLN A 93 14.75 -2.55 5.42
CA GLN A 93 15.68 -1.86 6.30
C GLN A 93 16.89 -1.34 5.51
N GLY A 94 17.21 -0.07 5.66
CA GLY A 94 18.37 0.52 5.00
C GLY A 94 18.33 0.36 3.49
N LEU A 95 19.26 -0.42 2.92
CA LEU A 95 19.33 -0.72 1.48
C LEU A 95 18.67 -2.05 1.09
N GLU A 96 18.02 -2.73 2.01
CA GLU A 96 17.33 -4.00 1.72
C GLU A 96 15.96 -3.75 1.10
N LEU A 97 15.74 -4.32 -0.07
CA LEU A 97 14.50 -4.20 -0.84
C LEU A 97 13.91 -5.59 -1.12
N ASP A 98 12.64 -5.75 -0.82
CA ASP A 98 11.83 -6.83 -1.38
C ASP A 98 11.25 -6.35 -2.70
N LEU A 99 11.32 -7.19 -3.73
CA LEU A 99 10.77 -6.91 -5.06
C LEU A 99 9.77 -7.97 -5.46
N GLU A 100 8.73 -7.55 -6.15
CA GLU A 100 7.83 -8.49 -6.80
C GLU A 100 8.51 -9.24 -7.95
N PRO A 101 8.11 -10.52 -8.20
CA PRO A 101 8.78 -11.40 -9.18
C PRO A 101 8.85 -10.82 -10.59
N TRP A 102 7.84 -10.06 -11.00
CA TRP A 102 7.77 -9.47 -12.36
C TRP A 102 8.45 -8.12 -12.50
N THR A 103 9.23 -7.69 -11.49
CA THR A 103 10.09 -6.50 -11.64
C THR A 103 11.10 -6.72 -12.76
N PRO A 104 11.20 -5.82 -13.75
CA PRO A 104 12.11 -5.98 -14.91
C PRO A 104 13.57 -6.19 -14.48
N SER A 105 14.30 -7.06 -15.20
CA SER A 105 15.71 -7.36 -14.90
C SER A 105 16.60 -6.11 -14.91
N ALA A 106 16.42 -5.23 -15.87
CA ALA A 106 17.17 -3.97 -15.95
C ALA A 106 17.00 -3.08 -14.72
N VAL A 107 15.79 -3.08 -14.12
CA VAL A 107 15.53 -2.36 -12.85
C VAL A 107 16.27 -3.04 -11.71
N ARG A 108 16.22 -4.37 -11.61
CA ARG A 108 16.95 -5.15 -10.60
C ARG A 108 18.45 -4.89 -10.65
N GLU A 109 19.03 -4.96 -11.85
CA GLU A 109 20.46 -4.72 -12.10
C GLU A 109 20.85 -3.29 -11.70
N SER A 110 20.05 -2.30 -12.07
CA SER A 110 20.26 -0.90 -11.68
C SER A 110 20.22 -0.69 -10.18
N LEU A 111 19.30 -1.34 -9.48
CA LEU A 111 19.22 -1.27 -8.02
C LEU A 111 20.43 -1.90 -7.34
N VAL A 112 20.88 -3.06 -7.81
CA VAL A 112 22.11 -3.72 -7.32
C VAL A 112 23.33 -2.83 -7.55
N ALA A 113 23.46 -2.24 -8.75
CA ALA A 113 24.58 -1.34 -9.07
C ALA A 113 24.60 -0.09 -8.16
N ARG A 114 23.45 0.30 -7.59
CA ARG A 114 23.31 1.39 -6.61
C ARG A 114 23.54 0.94 -5.17
N GLY A 115 23.87 -0.33 -4.94
CA GLY A 115 24.17 -0.90 -3.62
C GLY A 115 22.99 -1.50 -2.88
N HIS A 116 21.82 -1.61 -3.51
CA HIS A 116 20.69 -2.26 -2.87
C HIS A 116 20.87 -3.78 -2.77
N LYS A 117 20.39 -4.34 -1.67
CA LYS A 117 20.33 -5.78 -1.42
C LYS A 117 18.92 -6.25 -1.74
N LEU A 118 18.77 -6.97 -2.84
CA LEU A 118 17.47 -7.40 -3.31
C LEU A 118 17.08 -8.75 -2.72
N LYS A 119 15.85 -8.83 -2.24
CA LYS A 119 15.14 -10.08 -1.96
C LYS A 119 14.02 -10.22 -2.97
N GLU A 120 13.73 -11.43 -3.38
CA GLU A 120 12.54 -11.75 -4.16
C GLU A 120 11.50 -12.34 -3.25
N ASN A 121 10.41 -11.62 -3.07
CA ASN A 121 9.28 -12.10 -2.31
C ASN A 121 8.23 -12.65 -3.28
N LYS A 122 7.92 -13.94 -3.14
CA LYS A 122 6.98 -14.65 -4.02
C LYS A 122 5.52 -14.48 -3.61
N ASP A 123 5.26 -13.97 -2.42
CA ASP A 123 3.90 -13.73 -1.92
C ASP A 123 3.47 -12.28 -2.09
N SER A 124 3.23 -11.88 -3.35
CA SER A 124 2.72 -10.55 -3.65
C SER A 124 1.34 -10.28 -3.04
N TYR A 125 0.57 -11.33 -2.79
CA TYR A 125 -0.74 -11.21 -2.18
C TYR A 125 -0.68 -10.64 -0.75
N MET A 126 0.30 -11.06 0.05
CA MET A 126 0.39 -10.66 1.46
C MET A 126 1.26 -9.42 1.68
N ASP A 127 2.32 -9.24 0.91
CA ASP A 127 3.42 -8.37 1.29
C ASP A 127 3.48 -7.03 0.57
N PHE A 128 2.85 -6.91 -0.62
CA PHE A 128 2.90 -5.67 -1.42
C PHE A 128 1.59 -4.88 -1.44
N GLY A 129 0.64 -5.30 -0.63
CA GLY A 129 -0.65 -4.65 -0.51
C GLY A 129 -1.54 -4.82 -1.73
N SER A 130 -2.68 -4.16 -1.73
CA SER A 130 -3.56 -4.07 -2.90
C SER A 130 -4.31 -2.74 -2.91
N GLY A 131 -4.49 -2.20 -4.09
CA GLY A 131 -5.05 -0.88 -4.29
C GLY A 131 -6.41 -0.86 -4.97
N GLN A 132 -7.11 0.24 -4.72
CA GLN A 132 -8.34 0.62 -5.43
C GLN A 132 -8.23 2.09 -5.76
N ILE A 133 -8.62 2.47 -6.96
CA ILE A 133 -8.50 3.84 -7.45
C ILE A 133 -9.78 4.25 -8.17
N ILE A 134 -10.21 5.49 -7.93
CA ILE A 134 -11.17 6.20 -8.77
C ILE A 134 -10.49 7.50 -9.22
N TRP A 135 -10.36 7.70 -10.51
CA TRP A 135 -9.78 8.89 -11.12
C TRP A 135 -10.84 9.67 -11.90
N LYS A 136 -10.98 10.94 -11.61
CA LYS A 136 -11.92 11.82 -12.31
C LYS A 136 -11.36 12.24 -13.66
N THR A 137 -12.20 12.19 -14.70
CA THR A 137 -11.95 12.74 -16.03
C THR A 137 -12.97 13.83 -16.33
N ASP A 138 -12.83 14.52 -17.45
CA ASP A 138 -13.79 15.56 -17.85
C ASP A 138 -15.21 15.00 -18.06
N ASN A 139 -15.32 13.74 -18.48
CA ASN A 139 -16.60 13.13 -18.86
C ASN A 139 -17.02 11.96 -17.95
N GLY A 140 -16.41 11.81 -16.77
CA GLY A 140 -16.75 10.72 -15.87
C GLY A 140 -15.58 10.25 -15.02
N TYR A 141 -15.47 8.94 -14.82
CA TYR A 141 -14.46 8.35 -13.96
C TYR A 141 -13.79 7.15 -14.63
N ILE A 142 -12.50 6.98 -14.37
CA ILE A 142 -11.74 5.76 -14.65
C ILE A 142 -11.44 5.11 -13.33
N THR A 143 -11.63 3.81 -13.24
CA THR A 143 -11.38 3.05 -12.02
C THR A 143 -10.33 1.99 -12.25
N GLY A 144 -9.64 1.60 -11.18
CA GLY A 144 -8.71 0.48 -11.18
C GLY A 144 -8.91 -0.38 -9.95
N SER A 145 -8.82 -1.70 -10.12
CA SER A 145 -8.85 -2.70 -9.06
C SER A 145 -7.62 -3.59 -9.15
N ASP A 146 -6.96 -3.78 -8.02
CA ASP A 146 -5.65 -4.45 -7.94
C ASP A 146 -5.75 -5.95 -8.24
N CYS A 147 -4.94 -6.42 -9.18
CA CYS A 147 -4.87 -7.85 -9.56
C CYS A 147 -4.38 -8.77 -8.44
N ARG A 148 -3.81 -8.21 -7.35
CA ARG A 148 -3.35 -8.98 -6.18
C ARG A 148 -4.50 -9.39 -5.26
N ARG A 149 -5.73 -9.00 -5.58
CA ARG A 149 -6.94 -9.35 -4.82
C ARG A 149 -8.08 -9.67 -5.77
N ASP A 150 -9.02 -10.43 -5.24
CA ASP A 150 -10.30 -10.63 -5.89
C ASP A 150 -11.17 -9.40 -5.65
N GLY A 151 -11.32 -8.60 -6.68
CA GLY A 151 -12.06 -7.35 -6.65
C GLY A 151 -12.44 -6.89 -8.05
N GLY A 152 -13.35 -5.93 -8.14
CA GLY A 152 -13.80 -5.39 -9.41
C GLY A 152 -14.23 -3.94 -9.27
N ALA A 153 -14.01 -3.17 -10.32
CA ALA A 153 -14.52 -1.82 -10.47
C ALA A 153 -15.70 -1.85 -11.44
N VAL A 154 -16.83 -1.31 -11.00
CA VAL A 154 -18.06 -1.26 -11.79
C VAL A 154 -18.57 0.18 -11.85
N GLY A 155 -18.96 0.62 -13.04
CA GLY A 155 -19.60 1.92 -13.29
C GLY A 155 -20.96 1.75 -13.94
N PHE A 156 -21.81 2.76 -13.80
CA PHE A 156 -23.12 2.86 -14.43
C PHE A 156 -23.43 4.30 -14.82
#